data_44344ecff6c4da9d6af66a20c811e5a8
#
_entry.id   44344ecff6c4da9d6af66a20c811e5a8
#
_cell.length_a   1.000
_cell.length_b   1.000
_cell.length_c   1.000
_cell.angle_alpha   90.00
_cell.angle_beta   90.00
_cell.angle_gamma   90.00
#
_symmetry.space_group_name_H-M   'P 1'
#
loop_
_entity.id
_entity.type
_entity.pdbx_description
1 polymer ?
#
loop_
_entity_poly.entity_id
_entity_poly.type
_entity_poly.pdbx_seq_one_letter_code
_entity_poly.pdbx_strand_id
1 'polypeptide(L)'
;MGIVCPVGNNVSDAWKNIINGVSGITPIDNIDTELQAVKFGGAVKDFDVSKYLSPKEAKKMDVFIHYGMAAGIQAFEDSGLEVTESNAERIGVAIGAGIGGLSTIEKTADLFREKGPKRISPFFVPSSIINMVSGNMSIKYGLKGPNFAIVTACTTGTHNIGDASRIIEYGDADVMIAGGTEMSSTNCGLGGFAAARALSTRNDDPETASRPWDVDRDGFVLGDGAGVVVLEEYEHAKKRGARIYGELSGYGMSSDAYHMTLPSEGGEGAARCMRNAMRNAKINEDQLDYINAHGTSTPAGDIAETDAAKLALGAHSKNIVMSSTKSMTGHLLGAAGGIEAVFTALAIRDQIAPPTINIFNQDPNCDLDYAANEAREMKIDHAISNSFGFGGTNGSILISKGP
;
A
#
# COMPACT_ATOMS: atom_id res chain seq x y z
N MET A 1 12.38 6.62 -2.27
CA MET A 1 11.01 6.07 -2.41
C MET A 1 10.81 5.58 -3.84
N GLY A 2 10.00 4.53 -4.04
CA GLY A 2 9.66 4.01 -5.36
C GLY A 2 8.21 3.54 -5.42
N ILE A 3 7.59 3.63 -6.59
CA ILE A 3 6.18 3.30 -6.80
C ILE A 3 5.92 2.81 -8.22
N VAL A 4 5.00 1.86 -8.32
CA VAL A 4 4.31 1.43 -9.55
C VAL A 4 2.85 1.27 -9.18
N CYS A 5 1.97 2.05 -9.80
CA CYS A 5 0.55 2.02 -9.44
C CYS A 5 -0.34 2.48 -10.63
N PRO A 6 -1.67 2.36 -10.53
CA PRO A 6 -2.57 2.69 -11.62
C PRO A 6 -2.49 4.13 -12.16
N VAL A 7 -1.94 5.04 -11.37
CA VAL A 7 -1.80 6.47 -11.72
C VAL A 7 -0.37 6.88 -12.07
N GLY A 8 0.58 5.95 -12.09
CA GLY A 8 1.96 6.25 -12.51
C GLY A 8 2.96 5.16 -12.14
N ASN A 9 4.01 5.03 -12.95
CA ASN A 9 5.06 4.03 -12.79
C ASN A 9 6.35 4.60 -12.18
N ASN A 10 6.28 5.80 -11.63
CA ASN A 10 7.32 6.45 -10.84
C ASN A 10 6.70 7.46 -9.87
N VAL A 11 7.45 7.86 -8.87
CA VAL A 11 6.97 8.73 -7.78
C VAL A 11 6.47 10.09 -8.30
N SER A 12 7.17 10.71 -9.25
CA SER A 12 6.83 12.03 -9.76
C SER A 12 5.49 12.04 -10.50
N ASP A 13 5.29 11.09 -11.42
CA ASP A 13 4.07 11.00 -12.21
C ASP A 13 2.88 10.59 -11.34
N ALA A 14 3.09 9.60 -10.46
CA ALA A 14 2.05 9.13 -9.54
C ALA A 14 1.58 10.27 -8.62
N TRP A 15 2.51 11.00 -8.00
CA TRP A 15 2.17 12.10 -7.11
C TRP A 15 1.45 13.24 -7.84
N LYS A 16 1.93 13.63 -9.02
CA LYS A 16 1.27 14.64 -9.85
C LYS A 16 -0.19 14.24 -10.15
N ASN A 17 -0.42 13.00 -10.52
CA ASN A 17 -1.76 12.52 -10.84
C ASN A 17 -2.65 12.44 -9.58
N ILE A 18 -2.10 12.03 -8.43
CA ILE A 18 -2.82 11.98 -7.16
C ILE A 18 -3.30 13.37 -6.73
N ILE A 19 -2.45 14.38 -6.71
CA ILE A 19 -2.86 15.74 -6.30
C ILE A 19 -3.83 16.42 -7.29
N ASN A 20 -3.83 15.97 -8.54
CA ASN A 20 -4.78 16.45 -9.56
C ASN A 20 -6.07 15.62 -9.64
N GLY A 21 -6.28 14.66 -8.74
CA GLY A 21 -7.50 13.86 -8.71
C GLY A 21 -7.71 12.96 -9.93
N VAL A 22 -6.63 12.48 -10.57
CA VAL A 22 -6.71 11.63 -11.76
C VAL A 22 -7.04 10.20 -11.38
N SER A 23 -8.16 9.67 -11.89
CA SER A 23 -8.52 8.26 -11.69
C SER A 23 -7.61 7.33 -12.50
N GLY A 24 -7.10 6.29 -11.84
CA GLY A 24 -6.39 5.18 -12.48
C GLY A 24 -7.29 3.99 -12.81
N ILE A 25 -8.59 4.09 -12.52
CA ILE A 25 -9.54 2.99 -12.70
C ILE A 25 -10.00 2.92 -14.16
N THR A 26 -9.89 1.74 -14.76
CA THR A 26 -10.26 1.49 -16.16
C THR A 26 -10.81 0.08 -16.34
N PRO A 27 -11.48 -0.23 -17.45
CA PRO A 27 -11.76 -1.62 -17.81
C PRO A 27 -10.50 -2.47 -17.80
N ILE A 28 -10.61 -3.71 -17.33
CA ILE A 28 -9.52 -4.69 -17.29
C ILE A 28 -9.36 -5.33 -18.67
N ASP A 29 -8.15 -5.34 -19.21
CA ASP A 29 -7.81 -5.88 -20.55
C ASP A 29 -6.75 -6.99 -20.52
N ASN A 30 -6.13 -7.26 -19.38
CA ASN A 30 -5.08 -8.26 -19.22
C ASN A 30 -5.61 -9.69 -18.98
N ILE A 31 -6.92 -9.85 -18.77
CA ILE A 31 -7.64 -11.12 -18.66
C ILE A 31 -8.96 -11.04 -19.44
N ASP A 32 -9.53 -12.20 -19.78
CA ASP A 32 -10.88 -12.26 -20.29
C ASP A 32 -11.90 -12.05 -19.16
N THR A 33 -12.64 -10.94 -19.23
CA THR A 33 -13.66 -10.57 -18.25
C THR A 33 -15.08 -10.91 -18.65
N GLU A 34 -15.31 -11.68 -19.74
CA GLU A 34 -16.65 -11.99 -20.24
C GLU A 34 -17.54 -12.62 -19.16
N LEU A 35 -16.99 -13.58 -18.42
CA LEU A 35 -17.70 -14.30 -17.33
C LEU A 35 -17.57 -13.60 -15.97
N GLN A 36 -16.83 -12.51 -15.85
CA GLN A 36 -16.64 -11.82 -14.59
C GLN A 36 -17.81 -10.88 -14.28
N ALA A 37 -18.24 -10.84 -13.02
CA ALA A 37 -19.26 -9.90 -12.56
C ALA A 37 -18.73 -8.45 -12.53
N VAL A 38 -17.43 -8.28 -12.29
CA VAL A 38 -16.74 -7.00 -12.30
C VAL A 38 -15.69 -7.00 -13.42
N LYS A 39 -15.68 -5.97 -14.24
CA LYS A 39 -14.89 -5.90 -15.48
C LYS A 39 -13.88 -4.74 -15.49
N PHE A 40 -13.65 -4.12 -14.37
CA PHE A 40 -12.77 -2.94 -14.23
C PHE A 40 -11.91 -3.04 -12.98
N GLY A 41 -10.87 -2.23 -12.93
CA GLY A 41 -9.93 -2.17 -11.81
C GLY A 41 -8.85 -1.12 -12.00
N GLY A 42 -8.01 -0.98 -11.01
CA GLY A 42 -6.80 -0.16 -11.05
C GLY A 42 -5.61 -0.98 -11.56
N ALA A 43 -5.60 -1.33 -12.85
CA ALA A 43 -4.47 -2.00 -13.46
C ALA A 43 -3.29 -1.03 -13.66
N VAL A 44 -2.07 -1.56 -13.56
CA VAL A 44 -0.86 -0.82 -13.92
C VAL A 44 -0.80 -0.69 -15.46
N LYS A 45 -0.58 0.52 -15.96
CA LYS A 45 -0.57 0.85 -17.38
C LYS A 45 0.85 1.17 -17.85
N ASP A 46 1.16 0.82 -19.11
CA ASP A 46 2.42 1.20 -19.77
C ASP A 46 3.68 0.82 -18.99
N PHE A 47 3.62 -0.28 -18.23
CA PHE A 47 4.73 -0.75 -17.42
C PHE A 47 5.74 -1.52 -18.26
N ASP A 48 6.95 -0.98 -18.36
CA ASP A 48 8.07 -1.60 -19.05
C ASP A 48 9.04 -2.25 -18.04
N VAL A 49 8.89 -3.56 -17.85
CA VAL A 49 9.76 -4.34 -16.96
C VAL A 49 11.23 -4.33 -17.39
N SER A 50 11.51 -4.12 -18.69
CA SER A 50 12.88 -4.15 -19.22
C SER A 50 13.76 -3.01 -18.70
N LYS A 51 13.16 -1.96 -18.16
CA LYS A 51 13.88 -0.87 -17.46
C LYS A 51 14.53 -1.32 -16.16
N TYR A 52 14.06 -2.41 -15.56
CA TYR A 52 14.47 -2.88 -14.24
C TYR A 52 15.09 -4.26 -14.21
N LEU A 53 14.61 -5.16 -15.09
CA LEU A 53 14.99 -6.56 -15.13
C LEU A 53 15.34 -6.99 -16.55
N SER A 54 16.36 -7.83 -16.70
CA SER A 54 16.63 -8.48 -17.97
C SER A 54 15.48 -9.44 -18.36
N PRO A 55 15.28 -9.74 -19.64
CA PRO A 55 14.25 -10.72 -20.06
C PRO A 55 14.41 -12.10 -19.42
N LYS A 56 15.64 -12.49 -19.09
CA LYS A 56 15.96 -13.76 -18.42
C LYS A 56 15.53 -13.77 -16.96
N GLU A 57 15.67 -12.65 -16.27
CA GLU A 57 15.20 -12.48 -14.87
C GLU A 57 13.68 -12.42 -14.85
N ALA A 58 13.07 -11.55 -15.65
CA ALA A 58 11.62 -11.34 -15.69
C ALA A 58 10.83 -12.64 -15.92
N LYS A 59 11.32 -13.54 -16.80
CA LYS A 59 10.70 -14.84 -17.06
C LYS A 59 10.64 -15.80 -15.88
N LYS A 60 11.40 -15.52 -14.81
CA LYS A 60 11.48 -16.37 -13.61
C LYS A 60 10.64 -15.81 -12.45
N MET A 61 9.90 -14.73 -12.69
CA MET A 61 9.19 -13.97 -11.68
C MET A 61 7.73 -13.76 -12.09
N ASP A 62 6.80 -13.87 -11.16
CA ASP A 62 5.43 -13.41 -11.34
C ASP A 62 5.37 -11.88 -11.43
N VAL A 63 4.30 -11.33 -11.95
CA VAL A 63 4.13 -9.89 -12.17
C VAL A 63 4.17 -9.09 -10.87
N PHE A 64 3.67 -9.63 -9.73
CA PHE A 64 3.79 -8.93 -8.45
C PHE A 64 5.26 -8.72 -8.05
N ILE A 65 6.16 -9.65 -8.42
CA ILE A 65 7.61 -9.48 -8.21
C ILE A 65 8.17 -8.41 -9.15
N HIS A 66 7.70 -8.33 -10.41
CA HIS A 66 8.12 -7.27 -11.33
C HIS A 66 7.83 -5.88 -10.75
N TYR A 67 6.61 -5.67 -10.24
CA TYR A 67 6.21 -4.40 -9.63
C TYR A 67 7.03 -4.09 -8.37
N GLY A 68 7.17 -5.08 -7.48
CA GLY A 68 7.95 -4.96 -6.25
C GLY A 68 9.43 -4.65 -6.52
N MET A 69 10.03 -5.32 -7.51
CA MET A 69 11.42 -5.06 -7.94
C MET A 69 11.56 -3.65 -8.53
N ALA A 70 10.64 -3.23 -9.39
CA ALA A 70 10.68 -1.90 -9.98
C ALA A 70 10.58 -0.80 -8.92
N ALA A 71 9.62 -0.89 -8.00
CA ALA A 71 9.48 0.06 -6.89
C ALA A 71 10.69 0.01 -5.95
N GLY A 72 11.20 -1.20 -5.63
CA GLY A 72 12.38 -1.38 -4.81
C GLY A 72 13.64 -0.77 -5.42
N ILE A 73 13.87 -0.97 -6.72
CA ILE A 73 14.99 -0.38 -7.47
C ILE A 73 14.89 1.16 -7.47
N GLN A 74 13.71 1.72 -7.78
CA GLN A 74 13.47 3.16 -7.71
C GLN A 74 13.78 3.71 -6.31
N ALA A 75 13.31 3.04 -5.26
CA ALA A 75 13.55 3.46 -3.88
C ALA A 75 15.03 3.40 -3.51
N PHE A 76 15.73 2.35 -3.92
CA PHE A 76 17.17 2.19 -3.72
C PHE A 76 17.96 3.31 -4.41
N GLU A 77 17.70 3.56 -5.69
CA GLU A 77 18.33 4.61 -6.48
C GLU A 77 18.05 6.01 -5.91
N ASP A 78 16.79 6.29 -5.55
CA ASP A 78 16.38 7.55 -4.93
C ASP A 78 17.07 7.82 -3.58
N SER A 79 17.41 6.75 -2.84
CA SER A 79 18.11 6.86 -1.56
C SER A 79 19.58 7.31 -1.68
N GLY A 80 20.19 7.11 -2.85
CA GLY A 80 21.62 7.32 -3.05
C GLY A 80 22.51 6.44 -2.18
N LEU A 81 21.99 5.30 -1.73
CA LEU A 81 22.72 4.36 -0.86
C LEU A 81 23.75 3.58 -1.68
N GLU A 82 24.97 3.54 -1.18
CA GLU A 82 26.05 2.71 -1.71
C GLU A 82 26.28 1.49 -0.83
N VAL A 83 26.28 0.30 -1.44
CA VAL A 83 26.54 -0.97 -0.74
C VAL A 83 28.03 -1.30 -0.81
N THR A 84 28.63 -1.55 0.35
CA THR A 84 30.03 -1.91 0.51
C THR A 84 30.16 -3.19 1.33
N GLU A 85 31.32 -3.82 1.36
CA GLU A 85 31.57 -4.97 2.23
C GLU A 85 31.35 -4.66 3.70
N SER A 86 31.60 -3.40 4.13
CA SER A 86 31.49 -3.00 5.52
C SER A 86 30.06 -2.70 5.98
N ASN A 87 29.13 -2.40 5.07
CA ASN A 87 27.74 -2.07 5.42
C ASN A 87 26.69 -3.08 4.93
N ALA A 88 27.05 -4.00 4.04
CA ALA A 88 26.11 -4.96 3.44
C ALA A 88 25.30 -5.75 4.48
N GLU A 89 25.89 -6.13 5.59
CA GLU A 89 25.24 -6.89 6.68
C GLU A 89 24.28 -6.02 7.51
N ARG A 90 24.33 -4.70 7.34
CA ARG A 90 23.49 -3.71 8.03
C ARG A 90 22.32 -3.19 7.18
N ILE A 91 22.18 -3.73 5.95
CA ILE A 91 21.13 -3.31 5.01
C ILE A 91 20.21 -4.49 4.74
N GLY A 92 18.96 -4.38 5.16
CA GLY A 92 17.95 -5.42 5.03
C GLY A 92 16.81 -5.07 4.07
N VAL A 93 15.92 -6.05 3.85
CA VAL A 93 14.75 -5.90 2.97
C VAL A 93 13.52 -6.56 3.60
N ALA A 94 12.40 -5.84 3.59
CA ALA A 94 11.10 -6.29 4.08
C ALA A 94 9.98 -5.85 3.12
N ILE A 95 9.75 -6.62 2.05
CA ILE A 95 8.71 -6.34 1.06
C ILE A 95 7.79 -7.56 0.97
N GLY A 96 6.51 -7.37 1.28
CA GLY A 96 5.48 -8.41 1.27
C GLY A 96 4.43 -8.23 0.18
N ALA A 97 3.58 -9.24 0.04
CA ALA A 97 2.36 -9.21 -0.76
C ALA A 97 1.24 -9.89 0.02
N GLY A 98 -0.01 -9.52 -0.24
CA GLY A 98 -1.15 -10.14 0.44
C GLY A 98 -1.45 -11.54 -0.07
N ILE A 99 -1.34 -11.76 -1.39
CA ILE A 99 -1.63 -13.03 -2.05
C ILE A 99 -0.40 -13.59 -2.78
N GLY A 100 0.41 -12.74 -3.40
CA GLY A 100 1.61 -13.13 -4.12
C GLY A 100 1.36 -13.61 -5.54
N GLY A 101 2.00 -14.72 -5.96
CA GLY A 101 2.07 -15.19 -7.35
C GLY A 101 0.81 -15.85 -7.88
N LEU A 102 -0.36 -15.25 -7.68
CA LEU A 102 -1.65 -15.82 -8.06
C LEU A 102 -1.75 -16.11 -9.56
N SER A 103 -1.26 -15.21 -10.42
CA SER A 103 -1.29 -15.41 -11.88
C SER A 103 -0.44 -16.61 -12.31
N THR A 104 0.71 -16.82 -11.69
CA THR A 104 1.58 -17.97 -11.94
C THR A 104 0.93 -19.28 -11.44
N ILE A 105 0.27 -19.23 -10.29
CA ILE A 105 -0.43 -20.39 -9.71
C ILE A 105 -1.58 -20.81 -10.63
N GLU A 106 -2.43 -19.89 -11.09
CA GLU A 106 -3.53 -20.16 -12.00
C GLU A 106 -3.04 -20.80 -13.31
N LYS A 107 -2.10 -20.14 -13.99
CA LYS A 107 -1.51 -20.64 -15.25
C LYS A 107 -0.85 -22.01 -15.10
N THR A 108 -0.19 -22.26 -13.98
CA THR A 108 0.47 -23.54 -13.70
C THR A 108 -0.55 -24.63 -13.40
N ALA A 109 -1.65 -24.32 -12.70
CA ALA A 109 -2.73 -25.26 -12.45
C ALA A 109 -3.40 -25.73 -13.75
N ASP A 110 -3.63 -24.81 -14.69
CA ASP A 110 -4.18 -25.15 -16.00
C ASP A 110 -3.19 -25.98 -16.83
N LEU A 111 -1.94 -25.60 -16.86
CA LEU A 111 -0.88 -26.35 -17.53
C LEU A 111 -0.75 -27.79 -16.95
N PHE A 112 -0.86 -27.94 -15.64
CA PHE A 112 -0.84 -29.24 -14.98
C PHE A 112 -2.02 -30.12 -15.42
N ARG A 113 -3.24 -29.57 -15.48
CA ARG A 113 -4.42 -30.31 -15.95
C ARG A 113 -4.28 -30.78 -17.39
N GLU A 114 -3.73 -29.93 -18.27
CA GLU A 114 -3.58 -30.24 -19.70
C GLU A 114 -2.42 -31.19 -20.00
N LYS A 115 -1.26 -31.00 -19.35
CA LYS A 115 0.02 -31.59 -19.76
C LYS A 115 0.76 -32.38 -18.68
N GLY A 116 0.22 -32.40 -17.46
CA GLY A 116 0.80 -33.10 -16.32
C GLY A 116 2.04 -32.44 -15.72
N PRO A 117 2.60 -33.03 -14.65
CA PRO A 117 3.61 -32.40 -13.79
C PRO A 117 4.96 -32.15 -14.50
N LYS A 118 5.29 -32.89 -15.54
CA LYS A 118 6.57 -32.77 -16.27
C LYS A 118 6.72 -31.41 -17.01
N ARG A 119 5.63 -30.65 -17.16
CA ARG A 119 5.62 -29.36 -17.84
C ARG A 119 5.66 -28.17 -16.89
N ILE A 120 5.58 -28.41 -15.58
CA ILE A 120 5.71 -27.34 -14.58
C ILE A 120 7.11 -26.74 -14.66
N SER A 121 7.19 -25.41 -14.67
CA SER A 121 8.45 -24.69 -14.67
C SER A 121 9.28 -24.98 -13.41
N PRO A 122 10.60 -25.19 -13.49
CA PRO A 122 11.44 -25.28 -12.30
C PRO A 122 11.46 -23.98 -11.48
N PHE A 123 11.01 -22.88 -12.06
CA PHE A 123 10.88 -21.60 -11.39
C PHE A 123 9.50 -21.36 -10.77
N PHE A 124 8.56 -22.32 -10.85
CA PHE A 124 7.20 -22.14 -10.33
C PHE A 124 7.18 -21.68 -8.87
N VAL A 125 7.89 -22.37 -8.00
CA VAL A 125 7.92 -22.02 -6.57
C VAL A 125 8.57 -20.66 -6.35
N PRO A 126 9.81 -20.39 -6.79
CA PRO A 126 10.43 -19.08 -6.56
C PRO A 126 9.74 -17.92 -7.29
N SER A 127 8.95 -18.17 -8.33
CA SER A 127 8.16 -17.12 -8.97
C SER A 127 6.85 -16.80 -8.22
N SER A 128 6.39 -17.68 -7.33
CA SER A 128 5.09 -17.55 -6.70
C SER A 128 5.14 -17.13 -5.23
N ILE A 129 6.20 -17.48 -4.51
CA ILE A 129 6.27 -17.22 -3.06
C ILE A 129 6.56 -15.75 -2.74
N ILE A 130 5.92 -15.27 -1.67
CA ILE A 130 5.79 -13.84 -1.38
C ILE A 130 7.13 -13.18 -1.01
N ASN A 131 8.03 -13.88 -0.34
CA ASN A 131 9.31 -13.32 0.09
C ASN A 131 10.32 -13.09 -1.04
N MET A 132 9.97 -13.42 -2.28
CA MET A 132 10.94 -13.36 -3.38
C MET A 132 11.22 -11.96 -3.92
N VAL A 133 10.40 -10.96 -3.60
CA VAL A 133 10.81 -9.56 -3.85
C VAL A 133 11.98 -9.21 -2.94
N SER A 134 11.86 -9.46 -1.63
CA SER A 134 12.95 -9.25 -0.67
C SER A 134 14.21 -10.04 -1.06
N GLY A 135 14.04 -11.32 -1.43
CA GLY A 135 15.14 -12.17 -1.87
C GLY A 135 15.85 -11.66 -3.11
N ASN A 136 15.10 -11.27 -4.15
CA ASN A 136 15.67 -10.76 -5.40
C ASN A 136 16.34 -9.39 -5.22
N MET A 137 15.80 -8.49 -4.40
CA MET A 137 16.44 -7.22 -4.04
C MET A 137 17.79 -7.47 -3.33
N SER A 138 17.82 -8.37 -2.36
CA SER A 138 19.06 -8.77 -1.67
C SER A 138 20.11 -9.32 -2.62
N ILE A 139 19.71 -10.21 -3.53
CA ILE A 139 20.62 -10.79 -4.53
C ILE A 139 21.16 -9.72 -5.47
N LYS A 140 20.28 -8.84 -5.96
CA LYS A 140 20.64 -7.80 -6.92
C LYS A 140 21.68 -6.83 -6.39
N TYR A 141 21.56 -6.42 -5.15
CA TYR A 141 22.40 -5.39 -4.53
C TYR A 141 23.40 -5.92 -3.49
N GLY A 142 23.41 -7.24 -3.23
CA GLY A 142 24.31 -7.83 -2.24
C GLY A 142 23.97 -7.46 -0.80
N LEU A 143 22.68 -7.27 -0.50
CA LEU A 143 22.21 -6.90 0.84
C LEU A 143 22.17 -8.12 1.74
N LYS A 144 22.88 -8.09 2.86
CA LYS A 144 23.09 -9.24 3.75
C LYS A 144 22.44 -9.08 5.13
N GLY A 145 21.72 -7.98 5.35
CA GLY A 145 20.94 -7.72 6.56
C GLY A 145 19.67 -8.56 6.63
N PRO A 146 18.76 -8.28 7.57
CA PRO A 146 17.49 -8.99 7.71
C PRO A 146 16.70 -9.05 6.41
N ASN A 147 16.17 -10.24 6.05
CA ASN A 147 15.46 -10.47 4.80
C ASN A 147 14.21 -11.28 5.07
N PHE A 148 13.04 -10.65 4.93
CA PHE A 148 11.75 -11.30 5.23
C PHE A 148 10.59 -10.63 4.46
N ALA A 149 9.41 -11.22 4.59
CA ALA A 149 8.15 -10.65 4.12
C ALA A 149 7.04 -10.97 5.13
N ILE A 150 6.35 -9.95 5.60
CA ILE A 150 5.15 -10.09 6.41
C ILE A 150 3.94 -10.14 5.47
N VAL A 151 2.97 -11.01 5.80
CA VAL A 151 1.73 -11.19 5.05
C VAL A 151 0.56 -11.00 5.99
N THR A 152 -0.16 -9.89 5.82
CA THR A 152 -1.31 -9.50 6.65
C THR A 152 -2.41 -8.84 5.82
N ALA A 153 -2.75 -9.48 4.69
CA ALA A 153 -3.78 -9.00 3.77
C ALA A 153 -3.55 -7.53 3.37
N CYS A 154 -4.57 -6.67 3.52
CA CYS A 154 -4.50 -5.25 3.14
C CYS A 154 -3.52 -4.43 4.00
N THR A 155 -3.05 -4.96 5.13
CA THR A 155 -2.12 -4.29 6.05
C THR A 155 -0.65 -4.65 5.77
N THR A 156 -0.40 -5.55 4.83
CA THR A 156 0.94 -6.09 4.51
C THR A 156 2.00 -5.01 4.34
N GLY A 157 1.78 -4.02 3.48
CA GLY A 157 2.75 -2.96 3.21
C GLY A 157 3.07 -2.13 4.45
N THR A 158 2.03 -1.74 5.20
CA THR A 158 2.17 -0.98 6.45
C THR A 158 2.93 -1.77 7.52
N HIS A 159 2.63 -3.06 7.69
CA HIS A 159 3.34 -3.90 8.65
C HIS A 159 4.80 -4.13 8.25
N ASN A 160 5.10 -4.36 6.97
CA ASN A 160 6.50 -4.47 6.52
C ASN A 160 7.30 -3.20 6.81
N ILE A 161 6.72 -2.02 6.58
CA ILE A 161 7.37 -0.74 6.88
C ILE A 161 7.53 -0.55 8.39
N GLY A 162 6.48 -0.81 9.16
CA GLY A 162 6.50 -0.62 10.61
C GLY A 162 7.47 -1.58 11.32
N ASP A 163 7.48 -2.87 10.95
CA ASP A 163 8.41 -3.82 11.57
C ASP A 163 9.84 -3.61 11.09
N ALA A 164 10.05 -3.14 9.86
CA ALA A 164 11.36 -2.71 9.39
C ALA A 164 11.91 -1.53 10.22
N SER A 165 11.07 -0.57 10.62
CA SER A 165 11.50 0.52 11.50
C SER A 165 11.93 0.00 12.87
N ARG A 166 11.20 -0.97 13.46
CA ARG A 166 11.57 -1.60 14.72
C ARG A 166 12.90 -2.34 14.67
N ILE A 167 13.21 -2.98 13.54
CA ILE A 167 14.51 -3.62 13.33
C ILE A 167 15.65 -2.61 13.40
N ILE A 168 15.45 -1.42 12.82
CA ILE A 168 16.41 -0.32 12.89
C ILE A 168 16.49 0.22 14.33
N GLU A 169 15.36 0.50 14.98
CA GLU A 169 15.31 0.96 16.37
C GLU A 169 15.98 -0.02 17.35
N TYR A 170 15.85 -1.32 17.08
CA TYR A 170 16.46 -2.37 17.88
C TYR A 170 17.97 -2.54 17.61
N GLY A 171 18.48 -1.96 16.52
CA GLY A 171 19.89 -1.98 16.17
C GLY A 171 20.33 -3.19 15.34
N ASP A 172 19.41 -3.99 14.79
CA ASP A 172 19.74 -5.14 13.96
C ASP A 172 20.11 -4.75 12.52
N ALA A 173 19.65 -3.59 12.05
CA ALA A 173 20.02 -2.99 10.77
C ALA A 173 20.17 -1.47 10.90
N ASP A 174 20.93 -0.86 9.98
CA ASP A 174 20.99 0.60 9.84
C ASP A 174 20.06 1.10 8.74
N VAL A 175 19.75 0.23 7.77
CA VAL A 175 18.89 0.54 6.64
C VAL A 175 17.97 -0.66 6.34
N MET A 176 16.69 -0.38 6.07
CA MET A 176 15.71 -1.35 5.62
C MET A 176 14.98 -0.83 4.37
N ILE A 177 14.95 -1.62 3.32
CA ILE A 177 14.11 -1.38 2.13
C ILE A 177 12.78 -2.08 2.40
N ALA A 178 11.70 -1.34 2.55
CA ALA A 178 10.44 -1.89 3.06
C ALA A 178 9.22 -1.43 2.26
N GLY A 179 8.21 -2.27 2.18
CA GLY A 179 6.97 -1.93 1.50
C GLY A 179 6.08 -3.12 1.16
N GLY A 180 5.28 -2.95 0.13
CA GLY A 180 4.36 -3.97 -0.34
C GLY A 180 4.18 -3.94 -1.85
N THR A 181 3.79 -5.09 -2.38
CA THR A 181 3.50 -5.30 -3.80
C THR A 181 2.31 -6.23 -3.95
N GLU A 182 1.56 -6.11 -5.03
CA GLU A 182 0.44 -7.00 -5.34
C GLU A 182 0.10 -6.97 -6.84
N MET A 183 -0.31 -8.13 -7.36
CA MET A 183 -0.95 -8.27 -8.66
C MET A 183 -2.04 -9.32 -8.53
N SER A 184 -3.25 -8.89 -8.24
CA SER A 184 -4.40 -9.74 -7.96
C SER A 184 -5.54 -9.60 -8.98
N SER A 185 -5.36 -8.79 -10.03
CA SER A 185 -6.29 -8.67 -11.16
C SER A 185 -6.17 -9.88 -12.09
N THR A 186 -6.44 -11.07 -11.54
CA THR A 186 -6.50 -12.38 -12.19
C THR A 186 -7.92 -12.91 -12.19
N ASN A 187 -8.17 -14.01 -12.89
CA ASN A 187 -9.51 -14.63 -12.90
C ASN A 187 -9.97 -15.03 -11.49
N CYS A 188 -9.11 -15.70 -10.72
CA CYS A 188 -9.46 -16.11 -9.35
C CYS A 188 -9.48 -14.94 -8.38
N GLY A 189 -8.58 -13.98 -8.51
CA GLY A 189 -8.54 -12.80 -7.66
C GLY A 189 -9.81 -11.96 -7.81
N LEU A 190 -10.10 -11.55 -9.04
CA LEU A 190 -11.29 -10.75 -9.34
C LEU A 190 -12.58 -11.52 -9.01
N GLY A 191 -12.69 -12.79 -9.46
CA GLY A 191 -13.84 -13.64 -9.20
C GLY A 191 -14.03 -13.97 -7.71
N GLY A 192 -12.95 -14.15 -6.96
CA GLY A 192 -13.00 -14.43 -5.53
C GLY A 192 -13.53 -13.25 -4.71
N PHE A 193 -13.02 -12.04 -4.96
CA PHE A 193 -13.53 -10.84 -4.29
C PHE A 193 -14.95 -10.48 -4.73
N ALA A 194 -15.31 -10.71 -6.00
CA ALA A 194 -16.69 -10.54 -6.48
C ALA A 194 -17.64 -11.54 -5.81
N ALA A 195 -17.24 -12.81 -5.66
CA ALA A 195 -18.03 -13.84 -4.95
C ALA A 195 -18.21 -13.47 -3.46
N ALA A 196 -17.23 -12.84 -2.83
CA ALA A 196 -17.33 -12.30 -1.47
C ALA A 196 -18.20 -11.05 -1.37
N ARG A 197 -18.73 -10.52 -2.50
CA ARG A 197 -19.47 -9.26 -2.58
C ARG A 197 -18.73 -8.06 -2.01
N ALA A 198 -17.42 -8.05 -2.16
CA ALA A 198 -16.54 -7.01 -1.63
C ALA A 198 -16.26 -5.90 -2.67
N LEU A 199 -16.45 -6.20 -3.97
CA LEU A 199 -16.15 -5.27 -5.06
C LEU A 199 -17.36 -4.43 -5.46
N SER A 200 -17.06 -3.20 -5.89
CA SER A 200 -18.02 -2.39 -6.65
C SER A 200 -18.42 -3.10 -7.95
N THR A 201 -19.68 -3.02 -8.31
CA THR A 201 -20.23 -3.58 -9.55
C THR A 201 -20.58 -2.52 -10.59
N ARG A 202 -20.07 -1.30 -10.44
CA ARG A 202 -20.33 -0.14 -11.31
C ARG A 202 -19.61 -0.24 -12.65
N ASN A 203 -19.91 -1.29 -13.42
CA ASN A 203 -19.27 -1.57 -14.72
C ASN A 203 -19.54 -0.48 -15.77
N ASP A 204 -20.65 0.24 -15.66
CA ASP A 204 -21.06 1.28 -16.61
C ASP A 204 -20.31 2.59 -16.41
N ASP A 205 -19.71 2.80 -15.22
CA ASP A 205 -18.97 4.01 -14.87
C ASP A 205 -17.79 3.68 -13.94
N PRO A 206 -16.76 3.00 -14.45
CA PRO A 206 -15.61 2.55 -13.65
C PRO A 206 -14.85 3.67 -12.93
N GLU A 207 -14.68 4.82 -13.56
CA GLU A 207 -13.92 5.96 -13.01
C GLU A 207 -14.49 6.49 -11.71
N THR A 208 -15.82 6.38 -11.52
CA THR A 208 -16.50 6.82 -10.30
C THR A 208 -16.86 5.70 -9.35
N ALA A 209 -16.38 4.47 -9.59
CA ALA A 209 -16.72 3.31 -8.79
C ALA A 209 -16.07 3.35 -7.39
N SER A 210 -14.81 3.78 -7.29
CA SER A 210 -14.16 4.01 -6.00
C SER A 210 -14.54 5.40 -5.49
N ARG A 211 -15.41 5.43 -4.47
CA ARG A 211 -16.02 6.64 -3.92
C ARG A 211 -16.13 6.61 -2.39
N PRO A 212 -14.99 6.55 -1.67
CA PRO A 212 -15.01 6.50 -0.21
C PRO A 212 -15.87 7.61 0.38
N TRP A 213 -16.69 7.25 1.39
CA TRP A 213 -17.63 8.14 2.12
C TRP A 213 -18.78 8.75 1.31
N ASP A 214 -18.92 8.41 0.02
CA ASP A 214 -20.12 8.74 -0.74
C ASP A 214 -21.28 7.79 -0.41
N VAL A 215 -22.52 8.28 -0.41
CA VAL A 215 -23.72 7.47 -0.08
C VAL A 215 -23.93 6.29 -1.04
N ASP A 216 -23.52 6.44 -2.31
CA ASP A 216 -23.72 5.45 -3.36
C ASP A 216 -22.53 4.49 -3.53
N ARG A 217 -21.59 4.44 -2.58
CA ARG A 217 -20.49 3.47 -2.59
C ARG A 217 -21.04 2.05 -2.41
N ASP A 218 -20.51 1.10 -3.15
CA ASP A 218 -21.03 -0.28 -3.20
C ASP A 218 -19.95 -1.37 -3.06
N GLY A 219 -18.70 -0.98 -2.76
CA GLY A 219 -17.57 -1.90 -2.60
C GLY A 219 -16.26 -1.29 -3.05
N PHE A 220 -15.15 -1.97 -2.80
CA PHE A 220 -13.87 -1.49 -3.26
C PHE A 220 -13.60 -1.80 -4.73
N VAL A 221 -12.65 -1.13 -5.33
CA VAL A 221 -12.13 -1.41 -6.67
C VAL A 221 -10.76 -2.06 -6.50
N LEU A 222 -10.56 -3.23 -7.09
CA LEU A 222 -9.28 -3.95 -7.03
C LEU A 222 -8.21 -3.20 -7.83
N GLY A 223 -7.01 -3.05 -7.27
CA GLY A 223 -5.87 -2.42 -7.92
C GLY A 223 -4.59 -3.24 -7.77
N ASP A 224 -3.62 -2.98 -8.64
CA ASP A 224 -2.33 -3.66 -8.69
C ASP A 224 -1.18 -2.64 -8.57
N GLY A 225 -0.02 -3.09 -8.10
CA GLY A 225 1.18 -2.25 -8.06
C GLY A 225 2.11 -2.57 -6.90
N ALA A 226 2.99 -1.61 -6.59
CA ALA A 226 3.93 -1.69 -5.49
C ALA A 226 4.30 -0.31 -4.97
N GLY A 227 4.55 -0.21 -3.67
CA GLY A 227 5.13 0.97 -3.02
C GLY A 227 6.22 0.55 -2.06
N VAL A 228 7.40 1.17 -2.18
CA VAL A 228 8.59 0.84 -1.41
C VAL A 228 9.26 2.11 -0.92
N VAL A 229 9.68 2.10 0.34
CA VAL A 229 10.45 3.15 0.99
C VAL A 229 11.78 2.61 1.48
N VAL A 230 12.79 3.46 1.58
CA VAL A 230 14.02 3.17 2.30
C VAL A 230 13.93 3.84 3.66
N LEU A 231 13.97 3.05 4.71
CA LEU A 231 14.10 3.49 6.09
C LEU A 231 15.57 3.44 6.47
N GLU A 232 16.03 4.44 7.16
CA GLU A 232 17.43 4.55 7.55
C GLU A 232 17.54 5.20 8.93
N GLU A 233 18.47 4.73 9.75
CA GLU A 233 18.79 5.34 11.03
C GLU A 233 19.22 6.80 10.80
N TYR A 234 18.70 7.71 11.62
CA TYR A 234 18.80 9.15 11.39
C TYR A 234 20.25 9.66 11.31
N GLU A 235 21.09 9.30 12.27
CA GLU A 235 22.49 9.78 12.27
C GLU A 235 23.31 9.13 11.15
N HIS A 236 22.95 7.89 10.73
CA HIS A 236 23.52 7.25 9.56
C HIS A 236 23.17 8.02 8.29
N ALA A 237 21.89 8.37 8.09
CA ALA A 237 21.41 9.14 6.95
C ALA A 237 22.05 10.54 6.88
N LYS A 238 22.07 11.23 8.00
CA LYS A 238 22.67 12.57 8.14
C LYS A 238 24.17 12.56 7.85
N LYS A 239 24.91 11.58 8.36
CA LYS A 239 26.36 11.46 8.17
C LYS A 239 26.74 11.33 6.70
N ARG A 240 25.93 10.64 5.88
CA ARG A 240 26.17 10.52 4.44
C ARG A 240 25.50 11.59 3.59
N GLY A 241 24.80 12.57 4.21
CA GLY A 241 24.10 13.64 3.51
C GLY A 241 22.87 13.18 2.71
N ALA A 242 22.18 12.15 3.18
CA ALA A 242 20.99 11.65 2.53
C ALA A 242 19.85 12.68 2.49
N ARG A 243 19.06 12.67 1.43
CA ARG A 243 17.80 13.40 1.41
C ARG A 243 16.77 12.70 2.30
N ILE A 244 16.26 13.40 3.31
CA ILE A 244 15.26 12.91 4.24
C ILE A 244 13.90 13.50 3.84
N TYR A 245 12.92 12.65 3.57
CA TYR A 245 11.54 13.06 3.25
C TYR A 245 10.71 13.33 4.50
N GLY A 246 10.98 12.62 5.57
CA GLY A 246 10.30 12.69 6.86
C GLY A 246 10.86 11.64 7.81
N GLU A 247 10.38 11.64 9.02
CA GLU A 247 10.71 10.67 10.06
C GLU A 247 9.53 9.71 10.26
N LEU A 248 9.75 8.40 10.15
CA LEU A 248 8.80 7.41 10.61
C LEU A 248 8.84 7.37 12.14
N SER A 249 8.08 8.25 12.76
CA SER A 249 8.13 8.52 14.19
C SER A 249 7.22 7.61 15.02
N GLY A 250 6.24 6.94 14.40
CA GLY A 250 5.33 6.07 15.12
C GLY A 250 4.80 4.90 14.31
N TYR A 251 4.60 3.78 14.99
CA TYR A 251 3.98 2.58 14.46
C TYR A 251 3.03 1.96 15.47
N GLY A 252 1.79 1.73 15.06
CA GLY A 252 0.75 1.09 15.86
C GLY A 252 0.20 -0.15 15.19
N MET A 253 -0.10 -1.16 15.99
CA MET A 253 -0.78 -2.38 15.58
C MET A 253 -1.92 -2.70 16.53
N SER A 254 -2.95 -3.38 16.03
CA SER A 254 -4.02 -3.96 16.84
C SER A 254 -4.72 -5.09 16.07
N SER A 255 -5.62 -5.78 16.76
CA SER A 255 -6.54 -6.74 16.13
C SER A 255 -7.97 -6.41 16.57
N ASP A 256 -8.92 -6.53 15.64
CA ASP A 256 -10.35 -6.37 15.94
C ASP A 256 -10.91 -7.54 16.74
N ALA A 257 -10.37 -8.74 16.56
CA ALA A 257 -10.87 -9.99 17.16
C ALA A 257 -12.40 -10.15 17.02
N TYR A 258 -12.93 -9.81 15.85
CA TYR A 258 -14.38 -9.70 15.61
C TYR A 258 -14.88 -10.61 14.49
N HIS A 259 -14.47 -10.38 13.22
CA HIS A 259 -14.96 -11.09 12.06
C HIS A 259 -13.86 -11.25 11.00
N MET A 260 -13.98 -12.25 10.11
CA MET A 260 -12.97 -12.51 9.07
C MET A 260 -12.81 -11.35 8.08
N THR A 261 -13.88 -10.65 7.74
CA THR A 261 -13.89 -9.64 6.67
C THR A 261 -14.54 -8.32 7.03
N LEU A 262 -15.29 -8.25 8.14
CA LEU A 262 -15.96 -7.03 8.60
C LEU A 262 -15.15 -6.35 9.69
N PRO A 263 -15.09 -5.00 9.69
CA PRO A 263 -14.50 -4.25 10.80
C PRO A 263 -15.34 -4.40 12.06
N SER A 264 -14.72 -4.20 13.23
CA SER A 264 -15.45 -4.13 14.49
C SER A 264 -16.40 -2.93 14.51
N GLU A 265 -17.54 -3.08 15.16
CA GLU A 265 -18.50 -1.99 15.36
C GLU A 265 -17.83 -0.79 16.03
N GLY A 266 -18.14 0.42 15.54
CA GLY A 266 -17.55 1.67 16.04
C GLY A 266 -16.05 1.82 15.83
N GLY A 267 -15.40 0.92 15.07
CA GLY A 267 -13.99 1.05 14.69
C GLY A 267 -13.01 1.00 15.86
N GLU A 268 -13.33 0.32 16.97
CA GLU A 268 -12.50 0.33 18.20
C GLU A 268 -11.07 -0.18 17.95
N GLY A 269 -10.91 -1.28 17.18
CA GLY A 269 -9.60 -1.83 16.86
C GLY A 269 -8.74 -0.85 16.07
N ALA A 270 -9.33 -0.23 15.06
CA ALA A 270 -8.66 0.80 14.24
C ALA A 270 -8.30 2.04 15.08
N ALA A 271 -9.19 2.50 15.97
CA ALA A 271 -8.91 3.60 16.88
C ALA A 271 -7.74 3.29 17.82
N ARG A 272 -7.69 2.09 18.35
CA ARG A 272 -6.60 1.62 19.21
C ARG A 272 -5.28 1.56 18.47
N CYS A 273 -5.32 1.15 17.19
CA CYS A 273 -4.17 1.15 16.30
C CYS A 273 -3.59 2.56 16.12
N MET A 274 -4.41 3.54 15.77
CA MET A 274 -4.00 4.95 15.62
C MET A 274 -3.45 5.52 16.93
N ARG A 275 -4.11 5.28 18.08
CA ARG A 275 -3.60 5.70 19.40
C ARG A 275 -2.24 5.08 19.73
N ASN A 276 -2.03 3.81 19.37
CA ASN A 276 -0.74 3.16 19.55
C ASN A 276 0.36 3.80 18.71
N ALA A 277 0.07 4.21 17.45
CA ALA A 277 1.01 4.94 16.61
C ALA A 277 1.35 6.31 17.19
N MET A 278 0.37 7.10 17.62
CA MET A 278 0.59 8.40 18.26
C MET A 278 1.38 8.26 19.58
N ARG A 279 1.07 7.25 20.39
CA ARG A 279 1.83 6.97 21.63
C ARG A 279 3.28 6.62 21.34
N ASN A 280 3.54 5.81 20.31
CA ASN A 280 4.88 5.45 19.91
C ASN A 280 5.65 6.69 19.39
N ALA A 281 4.99 7.56 18.63
CA ALA A 281 5.53 8.84 18.18
C ALA A 281 5.67 9.89 19.30
N LYS A 282 5.10 9.65 20.48
CA LYS A 282 5.07 10.59 21.61
C LYS A 282 4.39 11.94 21.28
N ILE A 283 3.36 11.90 20.45
CA ILE A 283 2.52 13.06 20.16
C ILE A 283 1.12 12.89 20.78
N ASN A 284 0.47 14.02 21.04
CA ASN A 284 -0.94 14.06 21.43
C ASN A 284 -1.85 14.08 20.19
N GLU A 285 -3.13 13.80 20.38
CA GLU A 285 -4.12 13.78 19.31
C GLU A 285 -4.29 15.13 18.60
N ASP A 286 -4.11 16.24 19.28
CA ASP A 286 -4.22 17.61 18.74
C ASP A 286 -3.03 18.06 17.88
N GLN A 287 -1.98 17.25 17.81
CA GLN A 287 -0.81 17.47 16.97
C GLN A 287 -0.89 16.75 15.62
N LEU A 288 -1.87 15.87 15.43
CA LEU A 288 -2.07 15.18 14.17
C LEU A 288 -2.78 16.10 13.17
N ASP A 289 -2.21 16.27 11.97
CA ASP A 289 -2.72 17.19 10.96
C ASP A 289 -3.50 16.47 9.85
N TYR A 290 -3.06 15.27 9.44
CA TYR A 290 -3.60 14.57 8.28
C TYR A 290 -3.68 13.05 8.49
N ILE A 291 -4.72 12.43 7.94
CA ILE A 291 -4.87 10.97 7.85
C ILE A 291 -4.98 10.56 6.38
N ASN A 292 -4.01 9.78 5.88
CA ASN A 292 -4.18 8.98 4.69
C ASN A 292 -4.92 7.71 5.09
N ALA A 293 -6.21 7.67 4.79
CA ALA A 293 -7.13 6.67 5.30
C ALA A 293 -7.02 5.32 4.58
N HIS A 294 -7.45 4.28 5.25
CA HIS A 294 -7.74 3.02 4.56
C HIS A 294 -8.85 3.20 3.53
N GLY A 295 -9.96 3.82 3.88
CA GLY A 295 -11.00 4.37 3.00
C GLY A 295 -11.23 3.59 1.71
N THR A 296 -11.77 2.37 1.81
CA THR A 296 -11.85 1.42 0.67
C THR A 296 -13.08 1.60 -0.21
N SER A 297 -13.99 2.51 0.10
CA SER A 297 -15.28 2.65 -0.60
C SER A 297 -16.25 1.49 -0.29
N THR A 298 -16.12 0.89 0.88
CA THR A 298 -17.07 -0.13 1.35
C THR A 298 -18.09 0.48 2.31
N PRO A 299 -19.38 0.07 2.26
CA PRO A 299 -20.41 0.66 3.10
C PRO A 299 -20.08 0.65 4.59
N ALA A 300 -19.65 -0.49 5.12
CA ALA A 300 -19.33 -0.64 6.54
C ALA A 300 -17.94 -0.12 6.91
N GLY A 301 -16.95 -0.31 6.04
CA GLY A 301 -15.56 0.03 6.33
C GLY A 301 -15.35 1.54 6.51
N ASP A 302 -15.94 2.34 5.64
CA ASP A 302 -15.76 3.79 5.66
C ASP A 302 -16.45 4.44 6.88
N ILE A 303 -17.60 3.92 7.32
CA ILE A 303 -18.25 4.34 8.58
C ILE A 303 -17.38 3.96 9.77
N ALA A 304 -16.92 2.71 9.83
CA ALA A 304 -16.10 2.24 10.94
C ALA A 304 -14.79 3.03 11.07
N GLU A 305 -14.15 3.42 9.96
CA GLU A 305 -12.93 4.25 10.00
C GLU A 305 -13.23 5.69 10.41
N THR A 306 -14.37 6.27 10.00
CA THR A 306 -14.85 7.57 10.49
C THR A 306 -15.03 7.55 12.01
N ASP A 307 -15.71 6.53 12.54
CA ASP A 307 -15.91 6.36 13.98
C ASP A 307 -14.58 6.13 14.70
N ALA A 308 -13.68 5.35 14.11
CA ALA A 308 -12.34 5.11 14.65
C ALA A 308 -11.53 6.42 14.77
N ALA A 309 -11.58 7.29 13.76
CA ALA A 309 -10.91 8.59 13.81
C ALA A 309 -11.50 9.49 14.91
N LYS A 310 -12.84 9.54 15.00
CA LYS A 310 -13.51 10.26 16.12
C LYS A 310 -13.13 9.71 17.48
N LEU A 311 -13.10 8.38 17.62
CA LEU A 311 -12.74 7.73 18.87
C LEU A 311 -11.27 7.96 19.23
N ALA A 312 -10.36 7.93 18.24
CA ALA A 312 -8.93 8.12 18.46
C ALA A 312 -8.57 9.57 18.81
N LEU A 313 -9.20 10.55 18.16
CA LEU A 313 -8.84 11.96 18.22
C LEU A 313 -9.77 12.81 19.10
N GLY A 314 -10.88 12.26 19.57
CA GLY A 314 -11.83 13.00 20.40
C GLY A 314 -12.32 14.28 19.72
N ALA A 315 -12.25 15.40 20.43
CA ALA A 315 -12.69 16.70 19.91
C ALA A 315 -11.88 17.19 18.71
N HIS A 316 -10.61 16.77 18.58
CA HIS A 316 -9.73 17.16 17.48
C HIS A 316 -10.16 16.56 16.14
N SER A 317 -10.95 15.50 16.14
CA SER A 317 -11.47 14.87 14.91
C SER A 317 -12.21 15.83 13.97
N LYS A 318 -12.76 16.92 14.47
CA LYS A 318 -13.42 17.97 13.68
C LYS A 318 -12.44 18.88 12.92
N ASN A 319 -11.18 18.85 13.28
CA ASN A 319 -10.13 19.68 12.70
C ASN A 319 -9.20 18.88 11.79
N ILE A 320 -9.31 17.54 11.79
CA ILE A 320 -8.47 16.68 10.98
C ILE A 320 -8.95 16.68 9.52
N VAL A 321 -8.00 16.65 8.59
CA VAL A 321 -8.27 16.30 7.19
C VAL A 321 -7.93 14.83 7.00
N MET A 322 -8.87 14.06 6.48
CA MET A 322 -8.72 12.64 6.19
C MET A 322 -9.07 12.39 4.74
N SER A 323 -8.20 11.78 3.94
CA SER A 323 -8.52 11.47 2.56
C SER A 323 -8.09 10.06 2.16
N SER A 324 -8.75 9.51 1.14
CA SER A 324 -8.42 8.20 0.58
C SER A 324 -7.93 8.31 -0.86
N THR A 325 -6.65 8.02 -1.06
CA THR A 325 -6.06 7.92 -2.40
C THR A 325 -6.56 6.70 -3.17
N LYS A 326 -7.24 5.75 -2.50
CA LYS A 326 -7.90 4.62 -3.15
C LYS A 326 -9.07 5.05 -4.03
N SER A 327 -9.59 6.26 -3.85
CA SER A 327 -10.56 6.84 -4.80
C SER A 327 -10.00 6.95 -6.21
N MET A 328 -8.66 7.06 -6.35
CA MET A 328 -7.94 7.19 -7.63
C MET A 328 -7.22 5.90 -8.03
N THR A 329 -6.60 5.20 -7.08
CA THR A 329 -5.79 4.02 -7.36
C THR A 329 -6.57 2.70 -7.32
N GLY A 330 -7.74 2.67 -6.67
CA GLY A 330 -8.30 1.44 -6.18
C GLY A 330 -7.52 0.89 -4.97
N HIS A 331 -7.89 -0.29 -4.53
CA HIS A 331 -7.30 -0.96 -3.38
C HIS A 331 -6.26 -2.00 -3.84
N LEU A 332 -4.99 -1.71 -3.61
CA LEU A 332 -3.87 -2.56 -4.03
C LEU A 332 -3.54 -3.67 -3.02
N LEU A 333 -4.46 -4.01 -2.12
CA LEU A 333 -4.29 -5.07 -1.12
C LEU A 333 -2.95 -4.96 -0.36
N GLY A 334 -2.04 -5.93 -0.55
CA GLY A 334 -0.74 -5.93 0.12
C GLY A 334 0.18 -4.77 -0.26
N ALA A 335 0.00 -4.17 -1.43
CA ALA A 335 0.75 -2.99 -1.86
C ALA A 335 0.19 -1.68 -1.31
N ALA A 336 -1.07 -1.66 -0.85
CA ALA A 336 -1.77 -0.43 -0.46
C ALA A 336 -0.97 0.41 0.55
N GLY A 337 -0.56 -0.18 1.67
CA GLY A 337 0.20 0.53 2.69
C GLY A 337 1.56 1.05 2.21
N GLY A 338 2.16 0.38 1.22
CA GLY A 338 3.41 0.82 0.59
C GLY A 338 3.25 2.09 -0.23
N ILE A 339 2.26 2.13 -1.14
CA ILE A 339 2.00 3.34 -1.96
C ILE A 339 1.50 4.49 -1.10
N GLU A 340 0.67 4.22 -0.10
CA GLU A 340 0.11 5.21 0.81
C GLU A 340 1.18 5.80 1.74
N ALA A 341 2.18 5.04 2.16
CA ALA A 341 3.36 5.57 2.85
C ALA A 341 4.13 6.57 1.98
N VAL A 342 4.31 6.26 0.68
CA VAL A 342 4.93 7.18 -0.28
C VAL A 342 4.09 8.46 -0.41
N PHE A 343 2.78 8.36 -0.59
CA PHE A 343 1.91 9.54 -0.72
C PHE A 343 1.85 10.36 0.56
N THR A 344 1.86 9.71 1.73
CA THR A 344 1.87 10.41 3.03
C THR A 344 3.16 11.20 3.24
N ALA A 345 4.32 10.62 2.90
CA ALA A 345 5.59 11.33 2.95
C ALA A 345 5.63 12.53 1.98
N LEU A 346 5.03 12.39 0.80
CA LEU A 346 4.93 13.48 -0.18
C LEU A 346 3.93 14.57 0.25
N ALA A 347 2.83 14.19 0.91
CA ALA A 347 1.89 15.15 1.49
C ALA A 347 2.58 16.05 2.54
N ILE A 348 3.43 15.48 3.38
CA ILE A 348 4.25 16.23 4.34
C ILE A 348 5.28 17.10 3.62
N ARG A 349 5.99 16.57 2.62
CA ARG A 349 7.01 17.33 1.88
C ARG A 349 6.42 18.57 1.20
N ASP A 350 5.29 18.40 0.52
CA ASP A 350 4.69 19.43 -0.32
C ASP A 350 3.60 20.25 0.40
N GLN A 351 3.24 19.84 1.64
CA GLN A 351 2.21 20.49 2.45
C GLN A 351 0.83 20.48 1.75
N ILE A 352 0.51 19.34 1.11
CA ILE A 352 -0.72 19.15 0.33
C ILE A 352 -1.38 17.84 0.77
N ALA A 353 -2.61 17.91 1.27
CA ALA A 353 -3.46 16.73 1.47
C ALA A 353 -4.09 16.33 0.13
N PRO A 354 -3.87 15.08 -0.35
CA PRO A 354 -4.52 14.57 -1.56
C PRO A 354 -6.04 14.57 -1.44
N PRO A 355 -6.77 14.66 -2.57
CA PRO A 355 -8.22 14.61 -2.53
C PRO A 355 -8.74 13.19 -2.33
N THR A 356 -9.96 13.06 -1.83
CA THR A 356 -10.84 11.93 -2.09
C THR A 356 -11.75 12.30 -3.24
N ILE A 357 -11.56 11.73 -4.42
CA ILE A 357 -12.43 12.00 -5.56
C ILE A 357 -13.74 11.21 -5.47
N ASN A 358 -14.72 11.59 -6.28
CA ASN A 358 -16.03 10.93 -6.41
C ASN A 358 -16.95 11.05 -5.18
N ILE A 359 -16.73 12.01 -4.29
CA ILE A 359 -17.72 12.34 -3.26
C ILE A 359 -18.73 13.32 -3.88
N PHE A 360 -19.81 12.79 -4.43
CA PHE A 360 -20.92 13.59 -5.00
C PHE A 360 -21.97 13.92 -3.95
N ASN A 361 -22.19 12.99 -3.03
CA ASN A 361 -23.11 13.14 -1.91
C ASN A 361 -22.52 12.42 -0.68
N GLN A 362 -21.93 13.20 0.22
CA GLN A 362 -21.26 12.65 1.42
C GLN A 362 -22.27 11.93 2.32
N ASP A 363 -21.94 10.71 2.74
CA ASP A 363 -22.76 9.93 3.66
C ASP A 363 -22.92 10.68 5.01
N PRO A 364 -24.13 10.96 5.47
CA PRO A 364 -24.33 11.67 6.73
C PRO A 364 -23.76 10.95 7.96
N ASN A 365 -23.49 9.64 7.88
CA ASN A 365 -22.78 8.90 8.94
C ASN A 365 -21.25 9.12 8.87
N CYS A 366 -20.76 9.71 7.81
CA CYS A 366 -19.38 10.05 7.58
C CYS A 366 -19.22 11.58 7.55
N ASP A 367 -19.13 12.20 8.73
CA ASP A 367 -19.26 13.65 8.94
C ASP A 367 -17.92 14.36 9.23
N LEU A 368 -16.80 13.80 8.76
CA LEU A 368 -15.49 14.44 8.82
C LEU A 368 -15.14 15.19 7.53
N ASP A 369 -13.99 15.82 7.51
CA ASP A 369 -13.45 16.49 6.34
C ASP A 369 -12.58 15.50 5.52
N TYR A 370 -13.05 15.12 4.34
CA TYR A 370 -12.39 14.12 3.50
C TYR A 370 -11.62 14.72 2.32
N ALA A 371 -11.32 16.01 2.33
CA ALA A 371 -10.74 16.72 1.18
C ALA A 371 -11.48 16.39 -0.13
N ALA A 372 -12.83 16.53 -0.11
CA ALA A 372 -13.70 16.05 -1.17
C ALA A 372 -13.37 16.69 -2.51
N ASN A 373 -13.00 15.86 -3.50
CA ASN A 373 -12.79 16.17 -4.92
C ASN A 373 -11.64 17.13 -5.25
N GLU A 374 -11.04 17.79 -4.27
CA GLU A 374 -9.93 18.74 -4.51
C GLU A 374 -8.84 18.55 -3.47
N ALA A 375 -7.57 18.57 -3.93
CA ALA A 375 -6.40 18.58 -3.03
C ALA A 375 -6.38 19.88 -2.21
N ARG A 376 -5.87 19.79 -0.99
CA ARG A 376 -5.85 20.93 -0.08
C ARG A 376 -4.43 21.27 0.36
N GLU A 377 -4.01 22.50 0.08
CA GLU A 377 -2.82 23.07 0.70
C GLU A 377 -3.10 23.31 2.19
N MET A 378 -2.27 22.75 3.05
CA MET A 378 -2.39 22.88 4.49
C MET A 378 -1.06 22.55 5.18
N LYS A 379 -0.88 23.04 6.41
CA LYS A 379 0.25 22.63 7.23
C LYS A 379 0.09 21.17 7.64
N ILE A 380 1.13 20.35 7.38
CA ILE A 380 1.19 18.93 7.76
C ILE A 380 2.57 18.68 8.40
N ASP A 381 2.62 18.66 9.72
CA ASP A 381 3.81 18.28 10.47
C ASP A 381 3.77 16.82 10.87
N HIS A 382 2.56 16.27 11.12
CA HIS A 382 2.34 14.88 11.49
C HIS A 382 1.19 14.27 10.70
N ALA A 383 1.44 13.13 10.06
CA ALA A 383 0.42 12.41 9.30
C ALA A 383 0.42 10.92 9.62
N ILE A 384 -0.76 10.31 9.70
CA ILE A 384 -0.94 8.87 9.82
C ILE A 384 -1.34 8.28 8.47
N SER A 385 -0.80 7.11 8.12
CA SER A 385 -1.31 6.24 7.06
C SER A 385 -1.89 4.97 7.71
N ASN A 386 -3.16 4.70 7.42
CA ASN A 386 -3.91 3.58 7.98
C ASN A 386 -4.08 2.42 7.00
N SER A 387 -3.97 1.21 7.50
CA SER A 387 -4.35 0.00 6.78
C SER A 387 -5.11 -0.96 7.71
N PHE A 388 -6.29 -1.38 7.28
CA PHE A 388 -7.15 -2.30 8.03
C PHE A 388 -7.50 -3.49 7.14
N GLY A 389 -7.09 -4.69 7.53
CA GLY A 389 -7.13 -5.85 6.65
C GLY A 389 -8.11 -6.93 7.09
N PHE A 390 -8.48 -7.79 6.15
CA PHE A 390 -9.18 -9.02 6.44
C PHE A 390 -8.44 -9.83 7.52
N GLY A 391 -9.19 -10.48 8.40
CA GLY A 391 -8.65 -11.09 9.62
C GLY A 391 -8.64 -10.14 10.82
N GLY A 392 -9.11 -8.89 10.66
CA GLY A 392 -9.14 -7.87 11.71
C GLY A 392 -7.77 -7.33 12.06
N THR A 393 -6.81 -7.42 11.13
CA THR A 393 -5.45 -6.92 11.33
C THR A 393 -5.37 -5.44 11.00
N ASN A 394 -4.87 -4.63 11.92
CA ASN A 394 -4.78 -3.17 11.81
C ASN A 394 -3.33 -2.70 11.94
N GLY A 395 -2.93 -1.77 11.07
CA GLY A 395 -1.63 -1.12 11.07
C GLY A 395 -1.76 0.38 10.79
N SER A 396 -1.08 1.19 11.57
CA SER A 396 -0.94 2.63 11.36
C SER A 396 0.52 3.03 11.47
N ILE A 397 1.05 3.67 10.45
CA ILE A 397 2.35 4.34 10.50
C ILE A 397 2.14 5.83 10.62
N LEU A 398 2.93 6.48 11.47
CA LEU A 398 2.94 7.91 11.66
C LEU A 398 4.24 8.47 11.13
N ILE A 399 4.14 9.39 10.19
CA ILE A 399 5.26 10.10 9.59
C ILE A 399 5.21 11.54 10.08
N SER A 400 6.34 12.02 10.58
CA SER A 400 6.53 13.39 11.00
C SER A 400 7.42 14.13 10.00
N LYS A 401 7.23 15.44 9.89
CA LYS A 401 8.12 16.29 9.13
C LYS A 401 9.54 16.10 9.66
N GLY A 402 10.47 15.86 8.76
CA GLY A 402 11.87 15.70 9.12
C GLY A 402 12.46 16.94 9.80
N PRO A 403 13.51 16.74 10.61
CA PRO A 403 14.20 17.83 11.29
C PRO A 403 14.95 18.76 10.32
#